data_b3d060a8e4490ce6a926903fbfc556a4
#
_entry.id   b3d060a8e4490ce6a926903fbfc556a4
#
_cell.length_a   1.000
_cell.length_b   1.000
_cell.length_c   1.000
_cell.angle_alpha   90.00
_cell.angle_beta   90.00
_cell.angle_gamma   90.00
#
_symmetry.space_group_name_H-M   'P 1'
#
loop_
_entity.id
_entity.type
_entity.pdbx_description
1 polymer ?
#
loop_
_entity_poly.entity_id
_entity_poly.type
_entity_poly.pdbx_seq_one_letter_code
_entity_poly.pdbx_strand_id
1 'polypeptide(L)'
;LTEIFMEVHRVLKDDGTFWLNIGDTYFGAKGGHFDGANSITNDGTGTKYRESRKAPSKHPYLKTKDLSGVPWMLALSLQKRGWYLRQDIIWHKPNPMPEAVNDRCAKSHEHIFLLTKKPQY
;
A
#
# COMPACT_ATOMS: atom_id res chain seq x y z
N LEU A 1 9.24 7.12 -2.54
CA LEU A 1 8.50 7.38 -1.29
C LEU A 1 9.43 7.77 -0.14
N THR A 2 10.50 7.04 0.10
CA THR A 2 11.42 7.29 1.23
C THR A 2 11.94 8.73 1.24
N GLU A 3 12.34 9.28 0.10
CA GLU A 3 12.83 10.67 0.00
C GLU A 3 11.77 11.70 0.44
N ILE A 4 10.52 11.49 0.04
CA ILE A 4 9.41 12.36 0.46
C ILE A 4 9.29 12.39 1.99
N PHE A 5 9.39 11.24 2.63
CA PHE A 5 9.29 11.16 4.10
C PHE A 5 10.55 11.65 4.82
N MET A 6 11.69 11.74 4.14
CA MET A 6 12.86 12.44 4.68
C MET A 6 12.65 13.96 4.70
N GLU A 7 11.90 14.52 3.74
CA GLU A 7 11.50 15.93 3.80
C GLU A 7 10.49 16.18 4.93
N VAL A 8 9.58 15.25 5.19
CA VAL A 8 8.71 15.31 6.37
C VAL A 8 9.57 15.31 7.65
N HIS A 9 10.57 14.44 7.74
CA HIS A 9 11.50 14.41 8.88
C HIS A 9 12.20 15.76 9.07
N ARG A 10 12.63 16.40 7.99
CA ARG A 10 13.33 17.69 8.05
C ARG A 10 12.46 18.80 8.65
N VAL A 11 11.16 18.86 8.28
CA VAL A 11 10.26 19.93 8.72
C VAL A 11 9.50 19.61 10.00
N LEU A 12 9.45 18.35 10.42
CA LEU A 12 8.79 17.93 11.65
C LEU A 12 9.49 18.56 12.85
N LYS A 13 8.76 18.99 13.86
CA LYS A 13 9.32 19.40 15.15
C LYS A 13 10.07 18.25 15.80
N ASP A 14 11.00 18.54 16.69
CA ASP A 14 11.85 17.54 17.35
C ASP A 14 11.03 16.61 18.28
N ASP A 15 9.96 17.12 18.87
CA ASP A 15 8.97 16.40 19.68
C ASP A 15 7.76 15.92 18.86
N GLY A 16 7.81 16.07 17.54
CA GLY A 16 6.72 15.71 16.65
C GLY A 16 6.59 14.21 16.40
N THR A 17 5.36 13.78 16.18
CA THR A 17 5.03 12.41 15.78
C THR A 17 4.54 12.35 14.34
N PHE A 18 4.86 11.28 13.64
CA PHE A 18 4.39 11.02 12.30
C PHE A 18 3.66 9.66 12.27
N TRP A 19 2.42 9.69 11.81
CA TRP A 19 1.53 8.52 11.75
C TRP A 19 1.35 8.13 10.30
N LEU A 20 1.98 7.03 9.90
CA LEU A 20 2.00 6.56 8.53
C LEU A 20 1.01 5.42 8.32
N ASN A 21 -0.11 5.71 7.65
CA ASN A 21 -0.99 4.67 7.11
C ASN A 21 -0.65 4.47 5.64
N ILE A 22 -0.35 3.24 5.26
CA ILE A 22 -0.06 2.87 3.88
C ILE A 22 -0.56 1.46 3.58
N GLY A 23 -1.28 1.33 2.48
CA GLY A 23 -1.80 0.05 2.03
C GLY A 23 -0.74 -0.82 1.37
N ASP A 24 -0.93 -2.13 1.45
CA ASP A 24 -0.14 -3.11 0.73
C ASP A 24 -0.91 -3.66 -0.48
N THR A 25 -0.20 -4.26 -1.42
CA THR A 25 -0.74 -4.84 -2.64
C THR A 25 -0.15 -6.21 -2.90
N TYR A 26 -0.79 -6.98 -3.76
CA TYR A 26 -0.30 -8.28 -4.20
C TYR A 26 0.42 -8.16 -5.54
N PHE A 27 1.60 -8.77 -5.64
CA PHE A 27 2.38 -8.79 -6.87
C PHE A 27 1.66 -9.62 -7.94
N GLY A 28 1.58 -9.08 -9.16
CA GLY A 28 0.89 -9.75 -10.26
C GLY A 28 -0.63 -9.86 -10.08
N ALA A 29 -1.22 -9.27 -9.04
CA ALA A 29 -2.65 -9.10 -8.99
C ALA A 29 -3.05 -8.24 -10.18
N LYS A 30 -3.76 -8.83 -11.14
CA LYS A 30 -4.47 -8.05 -12.15
C LYS A 30 -5.36 -7.12 -11.34
N GLY A 31 -5.10 -5.82 -11.40
CA GLY A 31 -6.00 -4.83 -10.84
C GLY A 31 -7.39 -5.24 -11.27
N GLY A 32 -8.32 -5.36 -10.32
CA GLY A 32 -9.59 -6.06 -10.49
C GLY A 32 -10.05 -5.96 -11.91
N HIS A 33 -10.16 -7.10 -12.55
CA HIS A 33 -10.75 -7.19 -13.86
C HIS A 33 -12.21 -6.79 -13.65
N PHE A 34 -12.48 -5.50 -13.69
CA PHE A 34 -13.75 -5.07 -14.18
C PHE A 34 -13.75 -5.56 -15.61
N ASP A 35 -14.25 -6.79 -15.81
CA ASP A 35 -14.69 -7.21 -17.12
C ASP A 35 -15.74 -6.20 -17.53
N GLY A 36 -15.29 -5.18 -18.22
CA GLY A 36 -16.14 -4.13 -18.75
C GLY A 36 -17.09 -4.61 -19.85
N ALA A 37 -17.37 -5.91 -19.85
CA ALA A 37 -18.39 -6.51 -20.72
C ALA A 37 -19.78 -5.94 -20.47
N ASN A 38 -20.00 -5.19 -19.41
CA ASN A 38 -21.28 -4.58 -19.09
C ASN A 38 -21.22 -3.07 -18.73
N SER A 39 -20.15 -2.39 -19.02
CA SER A 39 -20.21 -0.93 -19.04
C SER A 39 -20.93 -0.50 -20.33
N ILE A 40 -22.25 -0.47 -20.27
CA ILE A 40 -23.08 0.13 -21.29
C ILE A 40 -22.84 1.64 -21.24
N THR A 41 -21.82 2.13 -21.94
CA THR A 41 -21.81 3.51 -22.39
C THR A 41 -22.53 3.57 -23.71
N ASN A 42 -23.80 3.94 -23.66
CA ASN A 42 -24.66 4.13 -24.84
C ASN A 42 -24.28 5.38 -25.67
N ASP A 43 -23.06 5.88 -25.56
CA ASP A 43 -22.64 7.11 -26.23
C ASP A 43 -21.90 6.91 -27.55
N GLY A 44 -21.76 5.65 -28.01
CA GLY A 44 -21.16 5.36 -29.32
C GLY A 44 -19.69 5.78 -29.47
N THR A 45 -19.07 6.40 -28.48
CA THR A 45 -17.66 6.76 -28.49
C THR A 45 -16.86 5.59 -27.90
N GLY A 46 -16.38 4.71 -28.78
CA GLY A 46 -15.52 3.59 -28.38
C GLY A 46 -14.24 4.10 -27.71
N THR A 47 -14.33 4.43 -26.43
CA THR A 47 -13.16 4.65 -25.60
C THR A 47 -12.36 3.36 -25.55
N LYS A 48 -11.24 3.33 -26.29
CA LYS A 48 -10.26 2.24 -26.19
C LYS A 48 -9.84 2.18 -24.72
N TYR A 49 -10.38 1.19 -23.99
CA TYR A 49 -9.97 0.95 -22.63
C TYR A 49 -8.46 0.77 -22.60
N ARG A 50 -7.85 1.51 -21.71
CA ARG A 50 -6.43 1.44 -21.37
C ARG A 50 -6.04 -0.04 -21.29
N GLU A 51 -5.14 -0.47 -22.18
CA GLU A 51 -4.59 -1.83 -22.13
C GLU A 51 -4.24 -2.15 -20.69
N SER A 52 -4.78 -3.26 -20.17
CA SER A 52 -4.49 -3.73 -18.84
C SER A 52 -2.97 -3.75 -18.70
N ARG A 53 -2.43 -2.97 -17.78
CA ARG A 53 -0.98 -2.96 -17.52
C ARG A 53 -0.60 -4.41 -17.29
N LYS A 54 0.15 -5.00 -18.21
CA LYS A 54 0.69 -6.34 -18.03
C LYS A 54 1.46 -6.33 -16.72
N ALA A 55 1.07 -7.18 -15.79
CA ALA A 55 1.85 -7.36 -14.57
C ALA A 55 3.30 -7.61 -14.98
N PRO A 56 4.30 -7.01 -14.31
CA PRO A 56 5.68 -7.25 -14.63
C PRO A 56 5.93 -8.75 -14.55
N SER A 57 6.36 -9.34 -15.66
CA SER A 57 6.45 -10.79 -15.82
C SER A 57 7.55 -11.44 -14.98
N LYS A 58 8.47 -10.63 -14.46
CA LYS A 58 9.62 -11.10 -13.64
C LYS A 58 9.97 -10.07 -12.57
N HIS A 59 10.08 -10.56 -11.33
CA HIS A 59 10.62 -9.81 -10.21
C HIS A 59 11.72 -10.66 -9.54
N PRO A 60 12.81 -10.11 -9.02
CA PRO A 60 13.92 -10.89 -8.47
C PRO A 60 13.52 -11.89 -7.40
N TYR A 61 12.54 -11.58 -6.57
CA TYR A 61 12.09 -12.43 -5.46
C TYR A 61 10.58 -12.55 -5.30
N LEU A 62 9.75 -11.61 -5.81
CA LEU A 62 8.29 -11.69 -5.72
C LEU A 62 7.71 -12.61 -6.79
N LYS A 63 6.78 -13.45 -6.39
CA LYS A 63 6.00 -14.34 -7.24
C LYS A 63 4.57 -13.82 -7.37
N THR A 64 3.88 -14.22 -8.41
CA THR A 64 2.46 -13.91 -8.57
C THR A 64 1.68 -14.32 -7.31
N LYS A 65 0.85 -13.41 -6.80
CA LYS A 65 0.07 -13.53 -5.55
C LYS A 65 0.85 -13.32 -4.25
N ASP A 66 2.15 -13.09 -4.29
CA ASP A 66 2.87 -12.67 -3.09
C ASP A 66 2.36 -11.30 -2.61
N LEU A 67 2.22 -11.14 -1.31
CA LEU A 67 2.04 -9.84 -0.69
C LEU A 67 3.33 -9.03 -0.86
N SER A 68 3.23 -7.81 -1.38
CA SER A 68 4.43 -7.04 -1.76
C SER A 68 5.22 -6.54 -0.55
N GLY A 69 4.59 -6.37 0.61
CA GLY A 69 5.23 -5.93 1.84
C GLY A 69 5.63 -4.46 1.85
N VAL A 70 4.99 -3.64 1.01
CA VAL A 70 5.34 -2.22 0.84
C VAL A 70 5.32 -1.44 2.17
N PRO A 71 4.31 -1.60 3.06
CA PRO A 71 4.29 -0.89 4.34
C PRO A 71 5.53 -1.18 5.19
N TRP A 72 5.88 -2.45 5.33
CA TRP A 72 7.02 -2.90 6.12
C TRP A 72 8.36 -2.47 5.53
N MET A 73 8.53 -2.62 4.21
CA MET A 73 9.74 -2.17 3.52
C MET A 73 9.94 -0.66 3.69
N LEU A 74 8.86 0.12 3.62
CA LEU A 74 8.93 1.56 3.83
C LEU A 74 9.27 1.90 5.28
N ALA A 75 8.57 1.33 6.25
CA ALA A 75 8.82 1.57 7.67
C ALA A 75 10.27 1.23 8.06
N LEU A 76 10.79 0.08 7.63
CA LEU A 76 12.17 -0.34 7.89
C LEU A 76 13.19 0.55 7.14
N SER A 77 12.86 1.00 5.94
CA SER A 77 13.71 1.93 5.19
C SER A 77 13.80 3.30 5.88
N LEU A 78 12.70 3.79 6.43
CA LEU A 78 12.67 5.04 7.20
C LEU A 78 13.46 4.90 8.50
N GLN A 79 13.32 3.77 9.20
CA GLN A 79 14.09 3.48 10.40
C GLN A 79 15.60 3.51 10.13
N LYS A 80 16.07 2.89 9.02
CA LYS A 80 17.47 2.91 8.60
C LYS A 80 17.99 4.32 8.28
N ARG A 81 17.08 5.26 7.97
CA ARG A 81 17.42 6.65 7.63
C ARG A 81 17.27 7.64 8.79
N GLY A 82 17.11 7.15 10.01
CA GLY A 82 17.14 7.98 11.22
C GLY A 82 15.79 8.24 11.87
N TRP A 83 14.68 7.73 11.30
CA TRP A 83 13.41 7.71 12.01
C TRP A 83 13.42 6.69 13.15
N TYR A 84 12.81 7.02 14.25
CA TYR A 84 12.48 6.05 15.29
C TYR A 84 11.13 5.41 14.95
N LEU A 85 11.14 4.14 14.57
CA LEU A 85 9.92 3.33 14.43
C LEU A 85 9.48 2.90 15.82
N ARG A 86 8.44 3.56 16.34
CA ARG A 86 8.01 3.39 17.75
C ARG A 86 6.99 2.30 17.94
N GLN A 87 6.05 2.16 16.99
CA GLN A 87 4.97 1.21 17.12
C GLN A 87 4.35 0.88 15.76
N ASP A 88 3.88 -0.35 15.63
CA ASP A 88 2.92 -0.81 14.63
C ASP A 88 1.55 -0.92 15.28
N ILE A 89 0.57 -0.23 14.75
CA ILE A 89 -0.80 -0.17 15.24
C ILE A 89 -1.69 -0.83 14.20
N ILE A 90 -2.49 -1.79 14.63
CA ILE A 90 -3.47 -2.45 13.77
C ILE A 90 -4.78 -1.67 13.78
N TRP A 91 -5.11 -1.12 12.63
CA TRP A 91 -6.43 -0.55 12.41
C TRP A 91 -7.38 -1.65 11.93
N HIS A 92 -8.14 -2.21 12.84
CA HIS A 92 -9.14 -3.23 12.53
C HIS A 92 -10.38 -2.62 11.89
N LYS A 93 -10.83 -3.21 10.78
CA LYS A 93 -12.07 -2.85 10.07
C LYS A 93 -13.15 -3.90 10.35
N PRO A 94 -14.18 -3.60 11.15
CA PRO A 94 -15.22 -4.58 11.45
C PRO A 94 -16.05 -4.97 10.22
N ASN A 95 -16.16 -4.06 9.24
CA ASN A 95 -16.88 -4.29 7.99
C ASN A 95 -15.92 -4.07 6.80
N PRO A 96 -14.95 -4.95 6.56
CA PRO A 96 -14.06 -4.82 5.41
C PRO A 96 -14.84 -5.01 4.12
N MET A 97 -14.35 -4.38 3.04
CA MET A 97 -14.91 -4.61 1.71
C MET A 97 -14.78 -6.09 1.35
N PRO A 98 -15.86 -6.75 0.87
CA PRO A 98 -15.78 -8.15 0.46
C PRO A 98 -14.74 -8.37 -0.63
N GLU A 99 -13.90 -9.38 -0.44
CA GLU A 99 -12.92 -9.80 -1.44
C GLU A 99 -13.31 -11.16 -2.00
N ALA A 100 -13.56 -11.25 -3.31
CA ALA A 100 -13.87 -12.50 -4.00
C ALA A 100 -12.60 -13.32 -4.25
N VAL A 101 -11.93 -13.76 -3.18
CA VAL A 101 -10.72 -14.59 -3.23
C VAL A 101 -10.94 -15.88 -2.45
N ASN A 102 -10.44 -16.99 -3.01
CA ASN A 102 -10.62 -18.32 -2.42
C ASN A 102 -9.31 -18.90 -1.86
N ASP A 103 -8.19 -18.22 -2.06
CA ASP A 103 -6.85 -18.72 -1.77
C ASP A 103 -6.16 -17.99 -0.60
N ARG A 104 -6.86 -17.07 0.06
CA ARG A 104 -6.39 -16.36 1.25
C ARG A 104 -7.56 -15.79 2.06
N CYS A 105 -7.30 -15.43 3.30
CA CYS A 105 -8.27 -14.71 4.11
C CYS A 105 -8.51 -13.29 3.58
N ALA A 106 -9.74 -12.78 3.76
CA ALA A 106 -10.05 -11.39 3.48
C ALA A 106 -9.25 -10.47 4.41
N LYS A 107 -8.75 -9.36 3.87
CA LYS A 107 -7.98 -8.39 4.64
C LYS A 107 -8.93 -7.47 5.43
N SER A 108 -8.91 -7.57 6.76
CA SER A 108 -9.77 -6.81 7.66
C SER A 108 -9.02 -5.77 8.50
N HIS A 109 -7.77 -5.47 8.16
CA HIS A 109 -6.96 -4.50 8.91
C HIS A 109 -6.00 -3.72 8.02
N GLU A 110 -5.53 -2.61 8.53
CA GLU A 110 -4.42 -1.82 7.98
C GLU A 110 -3.37 -1.56 9.05
N HIS A 111 -2.15 -1.28 8.63
CA HIS A 111 -1.06 -0.90 9.52
C HIS A 111 -0.96 0.62 9.59
N ILE A 112 -0.80 1.13 10.81
CA ILE A 112 -0.42 2.51 11.06
C ILE A 112 0.90 2.48 11.84
N PHE A 113 1.96 2.97 11.22
CA PHE A 113 3.26 3.07 11.88
C PHE A 113 3.39 4.42 12.58
N LEU A 114 3.72 4.37 13.86
CA LEU A 114 4.12 5.55 14.62
C LEU A 114 5.64 5.74 14.49
N LEU A 115 6.01 6.86 13.93
CA LEU A 115 7.40 7.27 13.74
C LEU A 115 7.67 8.59 14.45
N THR A 116 8.86 8.75 14.97
CA THR A 116 9.30 9.98 15.64
C THR A 116 10.71 10.37 15.18
N LYS A 117 11.03 11.65 15.34
CA LYS A 117 12.33 12.20 15.01
C LYS A 117 13.37 11.93 16.11
N LYS A 118 12.91 11.88 17.35
CA LYS A 118 13.72 11.64 18.55
C LYS A 118 13.14 10.52 19.41
N PRO A 119 13.90 9.94 20.34
CA PRO A 119 13.41 8.88 21.22
C PRO A 119 12.36 9.37 22.23
N GLN A 120 12.39 10.67 22.56
CA GLN A 120 11.40 11.36 23.39
C GLN A 120 10.52 12.24 22.50
N TYR A 121 9.20 12.18 22.68
CA TYR A 121 8.19 12.86 21.89
C TYR A 121 6.93 13.12 22.70
#